data_7d783641e17537d49119e187fb0401c0
#
_entry.id   7d783641e17537d49119e187fb0401c0
#
_cell.length_a   1.000
_cell.length_b   1.000
_cell.length_c   1.000
_cell.angle_alpha   90.00
_cell.angle_beta   90.00
_cell.angle_gamma   90.00
#
_symmetry.space_group_name_H-M   'P 1'
#
loop_
_entity.id
_entity.type
_entity.pdbx_description
1 polymer ?
#
loop_
_entity_poly.entity_id
_entity_poly.type
_entity_poly.pdbx_seq_one_letter_code
_entity_poly.pdbx_strand_id
1 'polypeptide(L)'
;MPLQPRERDLPRIPGALTFYKVSSIVTGTLLLLLCAEMIMKYFFGLELELGGAYGFLAFVPSDSLQAINLSLGILMIHGWGYVVYLFADFRIWSLMRWPFTRFLLIALGGVIPFLSFFLEVRVVREVKAYLASRAASAPTIPESVEATH
;
A
#
# COMPACT_ATOMS: atom_id res chain seq x y z
N MET A 1 12.57 4.34 24.29
CA MET A 1 12.00 5.51 23.59
C MET A 1 11.98 5.24 22.09
N PRO A 2 10.89 5.51 21.41
CA PRO A 2 10.89 5.38 19.96
C PRO A 2 11.93 6.32 19.37
N LEU A 3 12.74 5.80 18.45
CA LEU A 3 13.74 6.59 17.75
C LEU A 3 13.03 7.59 16.83
N GLN A 4 13.49 8.83 16.84
CA GLN A 4 12.97 9.84 15.92
C GLN A 4 13.68 9.79 14.57
N PRO A 5 13.01 10.12 13.46
CA PRO A 5 13.63 10.29 12.16
C PRO A 5 14.81 11.26 12.20
N ARG A 6 15.82 10.99 11.40
CA ARG A 6 16.97 11.91 11.28
C ARG A 6 16.58 13.13 10.47
N GLU A 7 17.08 14.29 10.82
CA GLU A 7 16.78 15.54 10.10
C GLU A 7 17.08 15.46 8.60
N ARG A 8 18.19 14.81 8.24
CA ARG A 8 18.57 14.59 6.83
C ARG A 8 17.56 13.75 6.04
N ASP A 9 16.75 12.95 6.71
CA ASP A 9 15.79 12.03 6.09
C ASP A 9 14.39 12.66 5.96
N LEU A 10 14.12 13.76 6.67
CA LEU A 10 12.83 14.47 6.64
C LEU A 10 12.35 14.83 5.24
N PRO A 11 13.18 15.33 4.30
CA PRO A 11 12.74 15.63 2.94
C PRO A 11 12.32 14.41 2.12
N ARG A 12 12.75 13.20 2.54
CA ARG A 12 12.44 11.95 1.85
C ARG A 12 11.13 11.31 2.31
N ILE A 13 10.65 11.69 3.50
CA ILE A 13 9.46 11.09 4.11
C ILE A 13 8.20 11.34 3.26
N PRO A 14 7.89 12.55 2.74
CA PRO A 14 6.70 12.77 1.91
C PRO A 14 6.65 11.88 0.67
N GLY A 15 7.77 11.72 -0.04
CA GLY A 15 7.86 10.83 -1.21
C GLY A 15 7.66 9.36 -0.85
N ALA A 16 8.28 8.91 0.24
CA ALA A 16 8.11 7.55 0.74
C ALA A 16 6.66 7.29 1.20
N LEU A 17 6.02 8.27 1.81
CA LEU A 17 4.62 8.19 2.24
C LEU A 17 3.67 8.09 1.04
N THR A 18 3.89 8.88 -0.01
CA THR A 18 3.10 8.81 -1.24
C THR A 18 3.25 7.45 -1.91
N PHE A 19 4.47 6.94 -2.01
CA PHE A 19 4.75 5.62 -2.56
C PHE A 19 4.07 4.51 -1.74
N TYR A 20 4.17 4.56 -0.42
CA TYR A 20 3.46 3.65 0.47
C TYR A 20 1.95 3.72 0.27
N LYS A 21 1.37 4.91 0.25
CA LYS A 21 -0.06 5.12 0.06
C LYS A 21 -0.57 4.50 -1.25
N VAL A 22 0.09 4.80 -2.36
CA VAL A 22 -0.30 4.28 -3.69
C VAL A 22 -0.15 2.75 -3.72
N SER A 23 0.97 2.21 -3.28
CA SER A 23 1.19 0.76 -3.27
C SER A 23 0.22 0.04 -2.34
N SER A 24 -0.12 0.62 -1.19
CA SER A 24 -1.11 0.08 -0.25
C SER A 24 -2.51 -0.01 -0.85
N ILE A 25 -2.97 1.05 -1.52
CA ILE A 25 -4.28 1.08 -2.17
C ILE A 25 -4.34 0.07 -3.32
N VAL A 26 -3.32 0.03 -4.17
CA VAL A 26 -3.24 -0.91 -5.30
C VAL A 26 -3.24 -2.36 -4.79
N THR A 27 -2.35 -2.68 -3.86
CA THR A 27 -2.23 -4.03 -3.31
C THR A 27 -3.48 -4.45 -2.55
N GLY A 28 -4.07 -3.54 -1.76
CA GLY A 28 -5.32 -3.79 -1.03
C GLY A 28 -6.50 -4.05 -1.97
N THR A 29 -6.61 -3.29 -3.06
CA THR A 29 -7.66 -3.50 -4.08
C THR A 29 -7.48 -4.84 -4.78
N LEU A 30 -6.25 -5.18 -5.17
CA LEU A 30 -5.94 -6.49 -5.76
C LEU A 30 -6.23 -7.63 -4.79
N LEU A 31 -5.97 -7.46 -3.51
CA LEU A 31 -6.29 -8.45 -2.48
C LEU A 31 -7.80 -8.66 -2.34
N LEU A 32 -8.60 -7.60 -2.39
CA LEU A 32 -10.06 -7.72 -2.37
C LEU A 32 -10.59 -8.44 -3.61
N LEU A 33 -10.05 -8.13 -4.79
CA LEU A 33 -10.36 -8.85 -6.01
C LEU A 33 -10.01 -10.34 -5.87
N LEU A 34 -8.82 -10.64 -5.36
CA LEU A 34 -8.38 -12.01 -5.13
C LEU A 34 -9.31 -12.75 -4.15
N CYS A 35 -9.76 -12.09 -3.08
CA CYS A 35 -10.72 -12.66 -2.14
C CYS A 35 -12.07 -12.96 -2.81
N ALA A 36 -12.57 -12.03 -3.64
CA ALA A 36 -13.80 -12.24 -4.40
C ALA A 36 -13.66 -13.44 -5.37
N GLU A 37 -12.53 -13.52 -6.09
CA GLU A 37 -12.21 -14.64 -6.96
C GLU A 37 -12.15 -15.98 -6.20
N MET A 38 -11.51 -15.99 -5.03
CA MET A 38 -11.44 -17.18 -4.18
C MET A 38 -12.83 -17.63 -3.70
N ILE A 39 -13.70 -16.69 -3.35
CA ILE A 39 -15.08 -17.00 -2.99
C ILE A 39 -15.81 -17.61 -4.18
N MET A 40 -15.70 -17.03 -5.36
CA MET A 40 -16.34 -17.57 -6.57
C MET A 40 -15.80 -18.96 -6.91
N LYS A 41 -14.51 -19.18 -6.78
CA LYS A 41 -13.87 -20.46 -7.06
C LYS A 41 -14.30 -21.58 -6.10
N TYR A 42 -14.20 -21.33 -4.79
CA TYR A 42 -14.42 -22.37 -3.78
C TYR A 42 -15.88 -22.59 -3.41
N PHE A 43 -16.72 -21.56 -3.48
CA PHE A 43 -18.16 -21.68 -3.16
C PHE A 43 -19.02 -21.97 -4.39
N PHE A 44 -18.66 -21.47 -5.57
CA PHE A 44 -19.45 -21.60 -6.79
C PHE A 44 -18.75 -22.40 -7.89
N GLY A 45 -17.48 -22.77 -7.72
CA GLY A 45 -16.71 -23.50 -8.72
C GLY A 45 -16.45 -22.71 -10.02
N LEU A 46 -16.47 -21.40 -9.95
CA LEU A 46 -16.32 -20.50 -11.10
C LEU A 46 -14.97 -19.80 -11.08
N GLU A 47 -14.34 -19.68 -12.24
CA GLU A 47 -13.13 -18.89 -12.48
C GLU A 47 -13.41 -17.82 -13.52
N LEU A 48 -12.69 -16.70 -13.44
CA LEU A 48 -12.82 -15.59 -14.36
C LEU A 48 -11.99 -15.83 -15.61
N GLU A 49 -12.65 -15.86 -16.77
CA GLU A 49 -12.03 -16.06 -18.07
C GLU A 49 -12.05 -14.77 -18.88
N LEU A 50 -10.92 -14.46 -19.55
CA LEU A 50 -10.79 -13.32 -20.45
C LEU A 50 -10.70 -13.81 -21.91
N GLY A 51 -11.61 -13.33 -22.76
CA GLY A 51 -11.59 -13.61 -24.19
C GLY A 51 -11.99 -15.03 -24.60
N GLY A 52 -12.78 -15.73 -23.76
CA GLY A 52 -13.27 -17.07 -24.03
C GLY A 52 -14.59 -17.11 -24.82
N ALA A 53 -15.19 -18.32 -24.87
CA ALA A 53 -16.41 -18.59 -25.63
C ALA A 53 -17.65 -17.79 -25.16
N TYR A 54 -17.65 -17.33 -23.93
CA TYR A 54 -18.77 -16.61 -23.31
C TYR A 54 -18.61 -15.07 -23.34
N GLY A 55 -17.59 -14.55 -24.03
CA GLY A 55 -17.38 -13.12 -24.24
C GLY A 55 -16.03 -12.64 -23.72
N PHE A 56 -15.88 -11.29 -23.68
CA PHE A 56 -14.62 -10.67 -23.27
C PHE A 56 -14.25 -10.95 -21.81
N LEU A 57 -15.25 -10.99 -20.92
CA LEU A 57 -15.08 -11.29 -19.49
C LEU A 57 -16.27 -12.12 -19.01
N ALA A 58 -16.03 -13.32 -18.52
CA ALA A 58 -17.07 -14.21 -18.01
C ALA A 58 -16.58 -15.08 -16.85
N PHE A 59 -17.50 -15.41 -15.94
CA PHE A 59 -17.28 -16.49 -14.97
C PHE A 59 -17.65 -17.82 -15.60
N VAL A 60 -16.71 -18.75 -15.63
CA VAL A 60 -16.88 -20.09 -16.19
C VAL A 60 -16.52 -21.15 -15.17
N PRO A 61 -17.12 -22.37 -15.24
CA PRO A 61 -16.68 -23.50 -14.43
C PRO A 61 -15.19 -23.78 -14.63
N SER A 62 -14.48 -24.14 -13.56
CA SER A 62 -13.02 -24.33 -13.59
C SER A 62 -12.55 -25.35 -14.64
N ASP A 63 -13.39 -26.32 -14.98
CA ASP A 63 -13.11 -27.39 -15.97
C ASP A 63 -13.34 -26.93 -17.41
N SER A 64 -13.97 -25.78 -17.65
CA SER A 64 -14.36 -25.29 -18.98
C SER A 64 -13.54 -24.07 -19.46
N LEU A 65 -12.44 -23.75 -18.78
CA LEU A 65 -11.51 -22.68 -19.20
C LEU A 65 -10.90 -23.00 -20.57
N GLN A 66 -11.16 -22.15 -21.55
CA GLN A 66 -10.65 -22.29 -22.93
C GLN A 66 -9.72 -21.15 -23.32
N ALA A 67 -9.66 -20.07 -22.55
CA ALA A 67 -8.86 -18.89 -22.83
C ALA A 67 -8.01 -18.48 -21.62
N ILE A 68 -7.70 -17.20 -21.49
CA ILE A 68 -6.83 -16.67 -20.43
C ILE A 68 -7.54 -16.78 -19.08
N ASN A 69 -6.94 -17.50 -18.14
CA ASN A 69 -7.37 -17.54 -16.75
C ASN A 69 -7.00 -16.22 -16.08
N LEU A 70 -7.97 -15.30 -15.97
CA LEU A 70 -7.77 -14.00 -15.37
C LEU A 70 -7.61 -14.11 -13.85
N SER A 71 -8.22 -15.11 -13.20
CA SER A 71 -8.04 -15.37 -11.76
C SER A 71 -6.57 -15.66 -11.42
N LEU A 72 -5.89 -16.44 -12.24
CA LEU A 72 -4.46 -16.67 -12.11
C LEU A 72 -3.65 -15.39 -12.36
N GLY A 73 -4.06 -14.59 -13.34
CA GLY A 73 -3.45 -13.30 -13.63
C GLY A 73 -3.56 -12.33 -12.44
N ILE A 74 -4.72 -12.22 -11.82
CA ILE A 74 -4.96 -11.39 -10.62
C ILE A 74 -4.06 -11.86 -9.46
N LEU A 75 -3.94 -13.17 -9.27
CA LEU A 75 -3.06 -13.75 -8.25
C LEU A 75 -1.60 -13.34 -8.46
N MET A 76 -1.09 -13.43 -9.69
CA MET A 76 0.28 -13.05 -10.02
C MET A 76 0.52 -11.54 -9.83
N ILE A 77 -0.41 -10.70 -10.30
CA ILE A 77 -0.31 -9.24 -10.18
C ILE A 77 -0.37 -8.82 -8.71
N HIS A 78 -1.25 -9.45 -7.91
CA HIS A 78 -1.29 -9.22 -6.47
C HIS A 78 0.03 -9.60 -5.80
N GLY A 79 0.61 -10.75 -6.14
CA GLY A 79 1.89 -11.20 -5.59
C GLY A 79 3.03 -10.20 -5.86
N TRP A 80 3.16 -9.72 -7.08
CA TRP A 80 4.13 -8.68 -7.44
C TRP A 80 3.81 -7.34 -6.78
N GLY A 81 2.55 -6.95 -6.75
CA GLY A 81 2.08 -5.75 -6.03
C GLY A 81 2.44 -5.79 -4.56
N TYR A 82 2.32 -6.97 -3.94
CA TYR A 82 2.72 -7.18 -2.55
C TYR A 82 4.23 -7.02 -2.33
N VAL A 83 5.07 -7.48 -3.24
CA VAL A 83 6.52 -7.25 -3.17
C VAL A 83 6.83 -5.75 -3.21
N VAL A 84 6.20 -5.00 -4.11
CA VAL A 84 6.35 -3.54 -4.17
C VAL A 84 5.84 -2.87 -2.89
N TYR A 85 4.73 -3.34 -2.35
CA TYR A 85 4.17 -2.86 -1.08
C TYR A 85 5.13 -3.10 0.09
N LEU A 86 5.74 -4.28 0.19
CA LEU A 86 6.75 -4.57 1.22
C LEU A 86 7.97 -3.65 1.11
N PHE A 87 8.39 -3.33 -0.11
CA PHE A 87 9.49 -2.39 -0.33
C PHE A 87 9.11 -0.97 0.13
N ALA A 88 7.89 -0.54 -0.16
CA ALA A 88 7.37 0.76 0.27
C ALA A 88 7.24 0.83 1.81
N ASP A 89 6.73 -0.24 2.44
CA ASP A 89 6.65 -0.38 3.88
C ASP A 89 8.03 -0.34 4.54
N PHE A 90 8.98 -1.12 4.02
CA PHE A 90 10.36 -1.09 4.51
C PHE A 90 10.97 0.31 4.42
N ARG A 91 10.71 1.03 3.33
CA ARG A 91 11.23 2.39 3.13
C ARG A 91 10.65 3.36 4.16
N ILE A 92 9.33 3.40 4.35
CA ILE A 92 8.71 4.28 5.33
C ILE A 92 9.08 3.90 6.76
N TRP A 93 9.10 2.60 7.07
CA TRP A 93 9.54 2.07 8.35
C TRP A 93 10.97 2.50 8.69
N SER A 94 11.89 2.38 7.75
CA SER A 94 13.30 2.75 7.91
C SER A 94 13.46 4.27 8.15
N LEU A 95 12.74 5.10 7.39
CA LEU A 95 12.80 6.56 7.53
C LEU A 95 12.19 7.06 8.84
N MET A 96 11.08 6.47 9.25
CA MET A 96 10.41 6.80 10.51
C MET A 96 11.08 6.16 11.74
N ARG A 97 11.98 5.21 11.53
CA ARG A 97 12.70 4.47 12.58
C ARG A 97 11.76 3.81 13.59
N TRP A 98 10.68 3.25 13.10
CA TRP A 98 9.71 2.54 13.92
C TRP A 98 10.24 1.19 14.42
N PRO A 99 9.68 0.59 15.49
CA PRO A 99 10.04 -0.76 15.92
C PRO A 99 9.65 -1.80 14.85
N PHE A 100 10.37 -2.92 14.84
CA PHE A 100 10.18 -3.99 13.85
C PHE A 100 8.77 -4.59 13.88
N THR A 101 8.15 -4.65 15.06
CA THR A 101 6.75 -5.10 15.21
C THR A 101 5.78 -4.29 14.37
N ARG A 102 6.06 -3.00 14.19
CA ARG A 102 5.24 -2.12 13.35
C ARG A 102 5.41 -2.41 11.87
N PHE A 103 6.62 -2.72 11.42
CA PHE A 103 6.87 -3.20 10.06
C PHE A 103 6.07 -4.48 9.79
N LEU A 104 6.11 -5.46 10.69
CA LEU A 104 5.32 -6.70 10.54
C LEU A 104 3.81 -6.44 10.48
N LEU A 105 3.30 -5.54 11.32
CA LEU A 105 1.88 -5.21 11.32
C LEU A 105 1.45 -4.60 9.98
N ILE A 106 2.24 -3.69 9.43
CA ILE A 106 1.95 -3.06 8.13
C ILE A 106 2.09 -4.10 7.01
N ALA A 107 3.12 -4.95 7.05
CA ALA A 107 3.31 -6.02 6.07
C ALA A 107 2.11 -6.98 6.02
N LEU A 108 1.50 -7.31 7.15
CA LEU A 108 0.27 -8.10 7.22
C LEU A 108 -0.92 -7.43 6.54
N GLY A 109 -0.91 -6.10 6.41
CA GLY A 109 -1.93 -5.37 5.67
C GLY A 109 -2.08 -5.81 4.22
N GLY A 110 -1.00 -6.24 3.57
CA GLY A 110 -1.04 -6.75 2.20
C GLY A 110 -1.56 -8.18 2.05
N VAL A 111 -1.85 -8.87 3.17
CA VAL A 111 -2.34 -10.27 3.18
C VAL A 111 -3.74 -10.35 3.78
N ILE A 112 -4.05 -9.53 4.77
CA ILE A 112 -5.36 -9.53 5.44
C ILE A 112 -6.29 -8.54 4.74
N PRO A 113 -7.45 -9.00 4.22
CA PRO A 113 -8.42 -8.12 3.56
C PRO A 113 -8.84 -6.95 4.45
N PHE A 114 -9.02 -5.77 3.86
CA PHE A 114 -9.37 -4.51 4.51
C PHE A 114 -8.32 -3.92 5.46
N LEU A 115 -7.43 -4.72 6.04
CA LEU A 115 -6.39 -4.24 6.96
C LEU A 115 -5.45 -3.23 6.28
N SER A 116 -5.14 -3.44 5.00
CA SER A 116 -4.32 -2.51 4.19
C SER A 116 -4.89 -1.09 4.20
N PHE A 117 -6.18 -0.95 3.96
CA PHE A 117 -6.85 0.36 3.93
C PHE A 117 -6.90 1.02 5.31
N PHE A 118 -7.17 0.23 6.35
CA PHE A 118 -7.19 0.73 7.72
C PHE A 118 -5.79 1.21 8.16
N LEU A 119 -4.77 0.42 7.88
CA LEU A 119 -3.38 0.76 8.20
C LEU A 119 -2.88 1.95 7.37
N GLU A 120 -3.26 2.01 6.08
CA GLU A 120 -2.90 3.15 5.21
C GLU A 120 -3.38 4.47 5.83
N VAL A 121 -4.65 4.57 6.17
CA VAL A 121 -5.21 5.78 6.79
C VAL A 121 -4.50 6.13 8.10
N ARG A 122 -4.22 5.12 8.93
CA ARG A 122 -3.55 5.31 10.22
C ARG A 122 -2.11 5.78 10.05
N VAL A 123 -1.34 5.11 9.19
CA VAL A 123 0.07 5.43 8.91
C VAL A 123 0.19 6.82 8.29
N VAL A 124 -0.63 7.13 7.27
CA VAL A 124 -0.63 8.44 6.62
C VAL A 124 -0.95 9.55 7.62
N ARG A 125 -1.96 9.36 8.45
CA ARG A 125 -2.34 10.35 9.49
C ARG A 125 -1.20 10.59 10.46
N GLU A 126 -0.57 9.53 10.95
CA GLU A 126 0.51 9.61 11.92
C GLU A 126 1.76 10.29 11.35
N VAL A 127 2.17 9.91 10.13
CA VAL A 127 3.32 10.54 9.47
C VAL A 127 3.05 12.01 9.16
N LYS A 128 1.87 12.35 8.67
CA LYS A 128 1.49 13.76 8.42
C LYS A 128 1.45 14.59 9.72
N ALA A 129 0.91 14.04 10.80
CA ALA A 129 0.90 14.71 12.11
C ALA A 129 2.33 14.93 12.62
N TYR A 130 3.22 13.96 12.45
CA TYR A 130 4.62 14.11 12.81
C TYR A 130 5.30 15.22 11.99
N LEU A 131 5.13 15.24 10.68
CA LEU A 131 5.70 16.28 9.81
C LEU A 131 5.15 17.67 10.13
N ALA A 132 3.86 17.79 10.43
CA ALA A 132 3.23 19.05 10.84
C ALA A 132 3.80 19.56 12.17
N SER A 133 4.00 18.68 13.16
CA SER A 133 4.60 19.06 14.44
C SER A 133 6.05 19.53 14.29
N ARG A 134 6.80 18.92 13.38
CA ARG A 134 8.19 19.34 13.08
C ARG A 134 8.23 20.69 12.37
N ALA A 135 7.31 20.95 11.44
CA ALA A 135 7.20 22.23 10.76
C ALA A 135 6.83 23.36 11.73
N ALA A 136 5.93 23.10 12.69
CA ALA A 136 5.56 24.07 13.73
C ALA A 136 6.69 24.35 14.72
N SER A 137 7.61 23.41 14.92
CA SER A 137 8.77 23.54 15.81
C SER A 137 10.00 24.15 15.12
N ALA A 138 9.97 24.38 13.81
CA ALA A 138 11.04 25.03 13.09
C ALA A 138 11.13 26.51 13.54
N PRO A 139 12.33 27.03 13.88
CA PRO A 139 12.46 28.44 14.26
C PRO A 139 12.02 29.32 13.09
N THR A 140 11.05 30.19 13.34
CA THR A 140 10.70 31.28 12.43
C THR A 140 11.93 32.17 12.35
N ILE A 141 12.62 32.17 11.22
CA ILE A 141 13.65 33.19 10.96
C ILE A 141 12.90 34.53 10.94
N PRO A 142 13.19 35.46 11.84
CA PRO A 142 12.54 36.75 11.79
C PRO A 142 12.95 37.43 10.47
N GLU A 143 11.96 37.80 9.69
CA GLU A 143 12.10 38.55 8.43
C GLU A 143 12.59 40.01 8.63
N SER A 144 13.42 40.24 9.64
CA SER A 144 13.82 41.57 10.06
C SER A 144 15.31 41.89 9.85
N VAL A 145 15.94 41.39 8.79
CA VAL A 145 17.32 41.81 8.44
C VAL A 145 17.46 42.26 6.98
N GLU A 146 16.38 42.64 6.31
CA GLU A 146 16.48 43.14 4.93
C GLU A 146 15.87 44.50 4.74
N ALA A 147 16.14 45.39 5.68
CA ALA A 147 15.81 46.83 5.54
C ALA A 147 16.84 47.72 6.20
N THR A 148 18.10 47.62 5.76
CA THR A 148 19.07 48.74 5.94
C THR A 148 20.21 48.52 4.97
N HIS A 149 20.02 48.99 3.73
CA HIS A 149 21.09 49.63 2.95
C HIS A 149 20.44 50.37 1.77
#